data_15f186d819c7b99e46942dd8e09807af
#
_entry.id   15f186d819c7b99e46942dd8e09807af
#
_cell.length_a   1.000
_cell.length_b   1.000
_cell.length_c   1.000
_cell.angle_alpha   90.00
_cell.angle_beta   90.00
_cell.angle_gamma   90.00
#
_symmetry.space_group_name_H-M   'P 1'
#
loop_
_entity.id
_entity.type
_entity.pdbx_description
1 polymer ?
#
loop_
_entity_poly.entity_id
_entity_poly.type
_entity_poly.pdbx_seq_one_letter_code
_entity_poly.pdbx_strand_id
1 'polypeptide(L)'
;MKKQVSMYLRTLIKVSVLIILTLSVGCNESEYSKVVKREMNSGIVNDSLFFGLKLGDTRKEFYNKCWILNKDGVIMQGPLNTYVQYDLPMKKNDTSSQKIRMLFYGIFNEAKIMTGMDMKFSYEAWSLWNKSLQSDQLATRLQDTLISWFPGNNFIEVKSEKIKGTTFIKVDGNRRIMIEPINDEKEVDVRIDDLRYKLD
;
A
#
# COMPACT_ATOMS: atom_id res chain seq x y z
N MET A 1 -29.66 57.91 21.09
CA MET A 1 -30.12 56.53 20.87
C MET A 1 -29.80 55.97 19.49
N LYS A 2 -30.09 56.61 18.36
CA LYS A 2 -29.83 56.04 16.99
C LYS A 2 -28.36 55.68 16.68
N LYS A 3 -27.37 56.48 17.14
CA LYS A 3 -25.93 56.22 16.90
C LYS A 3 -25.41 54.95 17.61
N GLN A 4 -25.88 54.67 18.81
CA GLN A 4 -25.49 53.48 19.59
C GLN A 4 -26.01 52.17 19.00
N VAL A 5 -27.26 52.17 18.52
CA VAL A 5 -27.89 51.00 17.86
C VAL A 5 -27.14 50.67 16.56
N SER A 6 -26.74 51.68 15.76
CA SER A 6 -25.96 51.48 14.53
C SER A 6 -24.56 50.89 14.80
N MET A 7 -23.92 51.22 15.92
CA MET A 7 -22.62 50.69 16.30
C MET A 7 -22.73 49.21 16.72
N TYR A 8 -23.73 48.84 17.51
CA TYR A 8 -23.99 47.41 17.89
C TYR A 8 -24.33 46.55 16.67
N LEU A 9 -25.14 47.04 15.75
CA LEU A 9 -25.49 46.35 14.54
C LEU A 9 -24.27 46.07 13.64
N ARG A 10 -23.37 47.06 13.49
CA ARG A 10 -22.11 46.86 12.75
C ARG A 10 -21.16 45.88 13.42
N THR A 11 -21.13 45.81 14.74
CA THR A 11 -20.31 44.86 15.50
C THR A 11 -20.89 43.45 15.36
N LEU A 12 -22.21 43.28 15.46
CA LEU A 12 -22.89 42.01 15.25
C LEU A 12 -22.66 41.46 13.84
N ILE A 13 -22.75 42.31 12.81
CA ILE A 13 -22.46 41.90 11.43
C ILE A 13 -21.01 41.44 11.26
N LYS A 14 -20.03 42.17 11.86
CA LYS A 14 -18.62 41.76 11.80
C LYS A 14 -18.34 40.43 12.50
N VAL A 15 -18.96 40.20 13.65
CA VAL A 15 -18.86 38.96 14.40
C VAL A 15 -19.50 37.80 13.62
N SER A 16 -20.68 38.02 13.03
CA SER A 16 -21.35 37.04 12.20
C SER A 16 -20.54 36.65 10.95
N VAL A 17 -19.94 37.63 10.26
CA VAL A 17 -19.06 37.38 9.11
C VAL A 17 -17.81 36.64 9.52
N LEU A 18 -17.22 36.94 10.68
CA LEU A 18 -16.06 36.23 11.20
C LEU A 18 -16.38 34.78 11.53
N ILE A 19 -17.55 34.48 12.12
CA ILE A 19 -18.00 33.11 12.41
C ILE A 19 -18.26 32.33 11.11
N ILE A 20 -18.84 32.94 10.09
CA ILE A 20 -19.07 32.30 8.79
C ILE A 20 -17.73 31.98 8.08
N LEU A 21 -16.72 32.87 8.18
CA LEU A 21 -15.39 32.61 7.63
C LEU A 21 -14.67 31.46 8.33
N THR A 22 -14.86 31.27 9.64
CA THR A 22 -14.22 30.17 10.38
C THR A 22 -14.87 28.82 10.11
N LEU A 23 -16.16 28.79 9.73
CA LEU A 23 -16.86 27.56 9.36
C LEU A 23 -16.52 27.04 7.96
N SER A 24 -15.91 27.86 7.11
CA SER A 24 -15.49 27.47 5.75
C SER A 24 -14.10 26.82 5.66
N VAL A 25 -13.38 26.67 6.78
CA VAL A 25 -12.18 25.84 6.83
C VAL A 25 -12.62 24.37 6.97
N GLY A 26 -13.35 23.89 5.98
CA GLY A 26 -13.68 22.46 5.85
C GLY A 26 -12.36 21.70 5.69
N CYS A 27 -12.09 20.77 6.60
CA CYS A 27 -11.01 19.80 6.48
C CYS A 27 -11.16 19.11 5.12
N ASN A 28 -10.33 19.47 4.15
CA ASN A 28 -10.37 18.84 2.83
C ASN A 28 -9.82 17.43 3.00
N GLU A 29 -10.73 16.46 3.17
CA GLU A 29 -10.39 15.06 3.33
C GLU A 29 -9.57 14.60 2.12
N SER A 30 -8.43 13.96 2.38
CA SER A 30 -7.54 13.48 1.31
C SER A 30 -8.26 12.45 0.43
N GLU A 31 -7.85 12.34 -0.82
CA GLU A 31 -8.35 11.32 -1.74
C GLU A 31 -8.19 9.91 -1.15
N TYR A 32 -7.05 9.64 -0.55
CA TYR A 32 -6.78 8.38 0.15
C TYR A 32 -7.82 8.11 1.25
N SER A 33 -8.12 9.07 2.12
CA SER A 33 -9.11 8.90 3.19
C SER A 33 -10.50 8.59 2.64
N LYS A 34 -10.90 9.27 1.55
CA LYS A 34 -12.19 9.02 0.88
C LYS A 34 -12.27 7.60 0.31
N VAL A 35 -11.18 7.14 -0.33
CA VAL A 35 -11.10 5.78 -0.88
C VAL A 35 -11.19 4.75 0.23
N VAL A 36 -10.40 4.89 1.31
CA VAL A 36 -10.44 3.97 2.45
C VAL A 36 -11.85 3.89 3.05
N LYS A 37 -12.48 5.02 3.33
CA LYS A 37 -13.85 5.04 3.86
C LYS A 37 -14.86 4.35 2.93
N ARG A 38 -14.78 4.63 1.64
CA ARG A 38 -15.67 3.99 0.65
C ARG A 38 -15.49 2.49 0.64
N GLU A 39 -14.26 2.01 0.56
CA GLU A 39 -13.94 0.59 0.47
C GLU A 39 -14.31 -0.16 1.78
N MET A 40 -13.97 0.39 2.94
CA MET A 40 -14.35 -0.21 4.22
C MET A 40 -15.87 -0.24 4.44
N ASN A 41 -16.58 0.81 4.02
CA ASN A 41 -18.05 0.85 4.11
C ASN A 41 -18.75 -0.08 3.11
N SER A 42 -18.06 -0.55 2.07
CA SER A 42 -18.63 -1.51 1.11
C SER A 42 -18.92 -2.87 1.73
N GLY A 43 -18.26 -3.20 2.85
CA GLY A 43 -18.32 -4.52 3.49
C GLY A 43 -17.66 -5.64 2.68
N ILE A 44 -17.00 -5.31 1.56
CA ILE A 44 -16.28 -6.31 0.75
C ILE A 44 -15.04 -6.79 1.50
N VAL A 45 -14.88 -8.10 1.59
CA VAL A 45 -13.73 -8.74 2.24
C VAL A 45 -12.85 -9.41 1.19
N ASN A 46 -11.61 -8.94 1.08
CA ASN A 46 -10.59 -9.43 0.16
C ASN A 46 -9.40 -9.99 0.94
N ASP A 47 -9.53 -11.22 1.44
CA ASP A 47 -8.48 -11.87 2.24
C ASP A 47 -7.48 -12.67 1.39
N SER A 48 -7.83 -13.03 0.15
CA SER A 48 -6.98 -13.86 -0.70
C SER A 48 -5.71 -13.12 -1.13
N LEU A 49 -4.58 -13.80 -0.96
CA LEU A 49 -3.27 -13.43 -1.46
C LEU A 49 -2.81 -14.46 -2.51
N PHE A 50 -1.55 -14.39 -2.94
CA PHE A 50 -0.97 -15.37 -3.86
C PHE A 50 -0.68 -16.70 -3.14
N PHE A 51 -0.55 -17.80 -3.87
CA PHE A 51 -0.20 -19.15 -3.39
C PHE A 51 -1.16 -19.73 -2.33
N GLY A 52 -2.42 -19.28 -2.31
CA GLY A 52 -3.39 -19.76 -1.32
C GLY A 52 -3.15 -19.21 0.10
N LEU A 53 -2.23 -18.25 0.28
CA LEU A 53 -2.09 -17.47 1.50
C LEU A 53 -3.28 -16.53 1.65
N LYS A 54 -3.64 -16.20 2.89
CA LYS A 54 -4.78 -15.31 3.18
C LYS A 54 -4.48 -14.37 4.35
N LEU A 55 -4.98 -13.16 4.30
CA LEU A 55 -5.14 -12.33 5.49
C LEU A 55 -6.04 -13.10 6.47
N GLY A 56 -5.70 -13.08 7.75
CA GLY A 56 -6.38 -13.88 8.77
C GLY A 56 -5.81 -15.29 8.97
N ASP A 57 -4.91 -15.80 8.12
CA ASP A 57 -4.19 -17.04 8.40
C ASP A 57 -3.41 -16.90 9.72
N THR A 58 -3.36 -17.98 10.49
CA THR A 58 -2.46 -18.04 11.63
C THR A 58 -1.01 -18.16 11.16
N ARG A 59 -0.05 -17.76 12.02
CA ARG A 59 1.37 -17.93 11.73
C ARG A 59 1.73 -19.39 11.39
N LYS A 60 1.08 -20.34 12.06
CA LYS A 60 1.29 -21.78 11.81
C LYS A 60 0.79 -22.19 10.41
N GLU A 61 -0.36 -21.71 10.00
CA GLU A 61 -0.90 -21.96 8.66
C GLU A 61 -0.01 -21.35 7.57
N PHE A 62 0.46 -20.12 7.77
CA PHE A 62 1.41 -19.47 6.87
C PHE A 62 2.67 -20.33 6.68
N TYR A 63 3.31 -20.78 7.78
CA TYR A 63 4.50 -21.61 7.68
C TYR A 63 4.23 -22.96 7.03
N ASN A 64 3.12 -23.60 7.35
CA ASN A 64 2.75 -24.89 6.74
C ASN A 64 2.56 -24.75 5.23
N LYS A 65 1.86 -23.70 4.78
CA LYS A 65 1.68 -23.43 3.35
C LYS A 65 3.02 -23.13 2.66
N CYS A 66 3.86 -22.31 3.25
CA CYS A 66 5.20 -22.03 2.72
C CYS A 66 6.07 -23.30 2.67
N TRP A 67 5.99 -24.18 3.67
CA TRP A 67 6.72 -25.45 3.66
C TRP A 67 6.28 -26.36 2.50
N ILE A 68 4.97 -26.50 2.26
CA ILE A 68 4.43 -27.29 1.14
C ILE A 68 4.89 -26.70 -0.20
N LEU A 69 4.74 -25.40 -0.39
CA LEU A 69 5.16 -24.70 -1.61
C LEU A 69 6.66 -24.83 -1.87
N ASN A 70 7.49 -24.82 -0.82
CA ASN A 70 8.93 -25.02 -0.94
C ASN A 70 9.26 -26.46 -1.35
N LYS A 71 8.60 -27.45 -0.73
CA LYS A 71 8.74 -28.86 -1.09
C LYS A 71 8.35 -29.12 -2.56
N ASP A 72 7.33 -28.41 -3.04
CA ASP A 72 6.84 -28.53 -4.42
C ASP A 72 7.69 -27.69 -5.41
N GLY A 73 8.74 -27.00 -4.94
CA GLY A 73 9.63 -26.19 -5.76
C GLY A 73 9.02 -24.90 -6.31
N VAL A 74 7.87 -24.46 -5.77
CA VAL A 74 7.19 -23.22 -6.19
C VAL A 74 7.90 -22.00 -5.62
N ILE A 75 8.33 -22.08 -4.37
CA ILE A 75 9.08 -21.05 -3.67
C ILE A 75 10.37 -21.64 -3.09
N MET A 76 11.26 -20.77 -2.63
CA MET A 76 12.48 -21.19 -1.95
C MET A 76 12.74 -20.34 -0.72
N GLN A 77 13.67 -20.77 0.11
CA GLN A 77 14.12 -20.03 1.27
C GLN A 77 14.92 -18.80 0.81
N GLY A 78 14.55 -17.66 1.32
CA GLY A 78 15.20 -16.40 1.01
C GLY A 78 16.47 -16.17 1.84
N PRO A 79 17.17 -15.06 1.60
CA PRO A 79 18.39 -14.70 2.32
C PRO A 79 18.18 -14.65 3.83
N LEU A 80 19.22 -15.05 4.58
CA LEU A 80 19.27 -14.99 6.06
C LEU A 80 18.11 -15.72 6.78
N ASN A 81 17.38 -16.58 6.08
CA ASN A 81 16.22 -17.30 6.62
C ASN A 81 15.09 -16.39 7.14
N THR A 82 15.03 -15.13 6.71
CA THR A 82 14.04 -14.15 7.18
C THR A 82 12.88 -13.96 6.22
N TYR A 83 13.07 -14.32 4.95
CA TYR A 83 12.07 -14.18 3.89
C TYR A 83 11.86 -15.49 3.15
N VAL A 84 10.69 -15.57 2.53
CA VAL A 84 10.41 -16.54 1.47
C VAL A 84 10.76 -15.89 0.14
N GLN A 85 11.41 -16.61 -0.75
CA GLN A 85 11.78 -16.13 -2.09
C GLN A 85 10.91 -16.76 -3.16
N TYR A 86 10.48 -15.96 -4.09
CA TYR A 86 9.82 -16.37 -5.32
C TYR A 86 10.40 -15.58 -6.50
N ASP A 87 10.78 -16.28 -7.55
CA ASP A 87 11.19 -15.65 -8.79
C ASP A 87 9.97 -15.56 -9.72
N LEU A 88 9.60 -14.34 -10.12
CA LEU A 88 8.42 -14.12 -10.96
C LEU A 88 8.63 -14.76 -12.33
N PRO A 89 7.57 -15.35 -12.92
CA PRO A 89 7.64 -15.83 -14.28
C PRO A 89 7.90 -14.68 -15.25
N MET A 90 8.82 -14.90 -16.17
CA MET A 90 9.13 -13.92 -17.21
C MET A 90 7.96 -13.81 -18.19
N LYS A 91 7.63 -12.57 -18.60
CA LYS A 91 6.69 -12.33 -19.70
C LYS A 91 7.35 -12.77 -21.03
N LYS A 92 6.53 -13.07 -22.03
CA LYS A 92 6.98 -13.59 -23.35
C LYS A 92 8.07 -12.74 -24.03
N ASN A 93 8.08 -11.44 -23.77
CA ASN A 93 9.03 -10.49 -24.39
C ASN A 93 10.12 -10.03 -23.41
N ASP A 94 10.20 -10.61 -22.21
CA ASP A 94 11.23 -10.27 -21.24
C ASP A 94 12.57 -10.89 -21.64
N THR A 95 13.64 -10.13 -21.41
CA THR A 95 15.01 -10.66 -21.49
C THR A 95 15.37 -11.31 -20.13
N SER A 96 16.34 -12.21 -20.14
CA SER A 96 16.82 -12.87 -18.90
C SER A 96 17.26 -11.88 -17.82
N SER A 97 17.76 -10.70 -18.22
CA SER A 97 18.13 -9.61 -17.30
C SER A 97 16.94 -8.97 -16.58
N GLN A 98 15.72 -9.13 -17.09
CA GLN A 98 14.50 -8.56 -16.52
C GLN A 98 13.76 -9.51 -15.55
N LYS A 99 14.38 -10.63 -15.19
CA LYS A 99 13.87 -11.54 -14.17
C LYS A 99 13.75 -10.81 -12.84
N ILE A 100 12.56 -10.90 -12.22
CA ILE A 100 12.25 -10.22 -10.96
C ILE A 100 12.22 -11.24 -9.84
N ARG A 101 12.95 -10.95 -8.76
CA ARG A 101 12.90 -11.67 -7.50
C ARG A 101 11.94 -10.96 -6.55
N MET A 102 11.08 -11.73 -5.91
CA MET A 102 10.24 -11.29 -4.81
C MET A 102 10.68 -11.99 -3.53
N LEU A 103 10.93 -11.22 -2.50
CA LEU A 103 11.07 -11.71 -1.14
C LEU A 103 9.80 -11.30 -0.38
N PHE A 104 9.21 -12.21 0.40
CA PHE A 104 8.00 -11.87 1.16
C PHE A 104 7.96 -12.53 2.53
N TYR A 105 7.21 -11.91 3.45
CA TYR A 105 6.97 -12.43 4.79
C TYR A 105 5.65 -11.88 5.36
N GLY A 106 4.90 -12.73 6.10
CA GLY A 106 3.65 -12.33 6.74
C GLY A 106 3.87 -11.44 7.95
N ILE A 107 3.05 -10.41 8.11
CA ILE A 107 2.97 -9.57 9.29
C ILE A 107 1.90 -10.15 10.21
N PHE A 108 2.23 -10.38 11.47
CA PHE A 108 1.34 -11.02 12.45
C PHE A 108 1.12 -10.10 13.65
N ASN A 109 -0.12 -10.07 14.15
CA ASN A 109 -0.45 -9.44 15.41
C ASN A 109 -0.04 -10.31 16.63
N GLU A 110 -0.31 -9.85 17.83
CA GLU A 110 -0.01 -10.57 19.09
C GLU A 110 -0.71 -11.94 19.16
N ALA A 111 -1.92 -12.06 18.62
CA ALA A 111 -2.66 -13.32 18.51
C ALA A 111 -2.11 -14.25 17.44
N LYS A 112 -1.00 -13.89 16.78
CA LYS A 112 -0.35 -14.64 15.68
C LYS A 112 -1.24 -14.80 14.44
N ILE A 113 -2.15 -13.86 14.23
CA ILE A 113 -2.99 -13.77 13.03
C ILE A 113 -2.32 -12.84 12.03
N MET A 114 -2.29 -13.24 10.75
CA MET A 114 -1.69 -12.47 9.66
C MET A 114 -2.56 -11.26 9.32
N THR A 115 -2.04 -10.07 9.57
CA THR A 115 -2.70 -8.78 9.34
C THR A 115 -2.11 -8.03 8.16
N GLY A 116 -1.13 -8.61 7.50
CA GLY A 116 -0.47 -8.01 6.35
C GLY A 116 0.68 -8.85 5.83
N MET A 117 1.39 -8.31 4.85
CA MET A 117 2.56 -8.93 4.24
C MET A 117 3.53 -7.86 3.78
N ASP A 118 4.80 -8.01 4.14
CA ASP A 118 5.91 -7.22 3.59
C ASP A 118 6.52 -7.97 2.40
N MET A 119 6.82 -7.24 1.34
CA MET A 119 7.43 -7.77 0.13
C MET A 119 8.54 -6.84 -0.35
N LYS A 120 9.61 -7.41 -0.89
CA LYS A 120 10.70 -6.70 -1.55
C LYS A 120 10.87 -7.25 -2.94
N PHE A 121 10.93 -6.38 -3.91
CA PHE A 121 11.14 -6.74 -5.31
C PHE A 121 12.45 -6.17 -5.81
N SER A 122 13.17 -6.95 -6.62
CA SER A 122 14.39 -6.49 -7.29
C SER A 122 14.56 -7.22 -8.62
N TYR A 123 15.22 -6.58 -9.59
CA TYR A 123 15.74 -7.32 -10.73
C TYR A 123 16.91 -8.20 -10.30
N GLU A 124 16.94 -9.45 -10.74
CA GLU A 124 18.02 -10.38 -10.42
C GLU A 124 19.37 -9.88 -11.00
N ALA A 125 19.33 -9.34 -12.22
CA ALA A 125 20.50 -8.77 -12.90
C ALA A 125 20.67 -7.26 -12.63
N TRP A 126 20.20 -6.76 -11.47
CA TRP A 126 20.40 -5.36 -11.11
C TRP A 126 21.87 -4.96 -11.20
N SER A 127 22.09 -3.77 -11.71
CA SER A 127 23.43 -3.18 -11.82
C SER A 127 23.31 -1.66 -11.73
N LEU A 128 24.22 -1.04 -11.00
CA LEU A 128 24.30 0.43 -10.87
C LEU A 128 24.39 1.14 -12.24
N TRP A 129 25.00 0.49 -13.22
CA TRP A 129 25.22 1.04 -14.56
C TRP A 129 24.05 0.87 -15.50
N ASN A 130 23.11 -0.02 -15.20
CA ASN A 130 21.96 -0.29 -16.06
C ASN A 130 20.70 0.42 -15.56
N LYS A 131 20.42 1.59 -16.13
CA LYS A 131 19.26 2.41 -15.74
C LYS A 131 17.91 1.73 -16.00
N SER A 132 17.82 0.79 -16.92
CA SER A 132 16.57 0.06 -17.21
C SER A 132 16.21 -0.99 -16.14
N LEU A 133 17.13 -1.30 -15.23
CA LEU A 133 16.97 -2.27 -14.14
C LEU A 133 16.98 -1.61 -12.75
N GLN A 134 16.71 -0.30 -12.69
CA GLN A 134 16.61 0.43 -11.44
C GLN A 134 15.21 0.31 -10.82
N SER A 135 15.11 0.61 -9.55
CA SER A 135 13.88 0.49 -8.74
C SER A 135 12.72 1.36 -9.25
N ASP A 136 12.99 2.52 -9.83
CA ASP A 136 11.97 3.40 -10.42
C ASP A 136 11.25 2.73 -11.61
N GLN A 137 12.01 2.06 -12.48
CA GLN A 137 11.47 1.29 -13.59
C GLN A 137 10.70 0.05 -13.09
N LEU A 138 11.23 -0.60 -12.05
CA LEU A 138 10.58 -1.74 -11.43
C LEU A 138 9.26 -1.35 -10.76
N ALA A 139 9.20 -0.22 -10.05
CA ALA A 139 7.97 0.24 -9.38
C ALA A 139 6.82 0.46 -10.38
N THR A 140 7.11 1.02 -11.55
CA THR A 140 6.11 1.17 -12.62
C THR A 140 5.60 -0.19 -13.09
N ARG A 141 6.51 -1.14 -13.33
CA ARG A 141 6.15 -2.51 -13.75
C ARG A 141 5.36 -3.27 -12.68
N LEU A 142 5.64 -3.03 -11.41
CA LEU A 142 4.96 -3.66 -10.28
C LEU A 142 3.50 -3.21 -10.15
N GLN A 143 3.17 -1.96 -10.49
CA GLN A 143 1.77 -1.53 -10.49
C GLN A 143 0.91 -2.43 -11.39
N ASP A 144 1.34 -2.67 -12.64
CA ASP A 144 0.62 -3.57 -13.56
C ASP A 144 0.57 -5.00 -13.04
N THR A 145 1.67 -5.48 -12.46
CA THR A 145 1.75 -6.84 -11.92
C THR A 145 0.78 -7.01 -10.74
N LEU A 146 0.76 -6.05 -9.81
CA LEU A 146 -0.11 -6.09 -8.63
C LEU A 146 -1.59 -5.89 -8.99
N ILE A 147 -1.92 -5.09 -10.01
CA ILE A 147 -3.28 -4.99 -10.54
C ILE A 147 -3.72 -6.33 -11.14
N SER A 148 -2.83 -7.02 -11.87
CA SER A 148 -3.12 -8.34 -12.43
C SER A 148 -3.34 -9.41 -11.36
N TRP A 149 -2.56 -9.39 -10.27
CA TRP A 149 -2.71 -10.34 -9.16
C TRP A 149 -3.93 -10.03 -8.29
N PHE A 150 -4.23 -8.77 -8.13
CA PHE A 150 -5.28 -8.25 -7.27
C PHE A 150 -6.19 -7.31 -8.06
N PRO A 151 -7.08 -7.84 -8.92
CA PRO A 151 -7.99 -7.00 -9.70
C PRO A 151 -8.93 -6.19 -8.79
N GLY A 152 -9.39 -5.04 -9.29
CA GLY A 152 -10.25 -4.10 -8.56
C GLY A 152 -9.89 -2.65 -8.90
N ASN A 153 -9.73 -1.82 -7.89
CA ASN A 153 -9.39 -0.39 -8.06
C ASN A 153 -7.97 -0.20 -8.61
N ASN A 154 -7.71 0.94 -9.23
CA ASN A 154 -6.38 1.35 -9.63
C ASN A 154 -5.57 1.90 -8.45
N PHE A 155 -4.25 2.01 -8.63
CA PHE A 155 -3.40 2.73 -7.71
C PHE A 155 -3.70 4.24 -7.77
N ILE A 156 -3.69 4.88 -6.61
CA ILE A 156 -3.68 6.32 -6.44
C ILE A 156 -2.29 6.76 -5.98
N GLU A 157 -1.87 7.93 -6.43
CA GLU A 157 -0.61 8.54 -6.02
C GLU A 157 -0.82 9.37 -4.75
N VAL A 158 -0.08 9.07 -3.70
CA VAL A 158 -0.15 9.79 -2.42
C VAL A 158 1.21 10.40 -2.12
N LYS A 159 1.25 11.73 -2.03
CA LYS A 159 2.41 12.50 -1.57
C LYS A 159 2.20 12.91 -0.13
N SER A 160 3.17 12.65 0.71
CA SER A 160 3.16 13.07 2.11
C SER A 160 4.28 14.07 2.36
N GLU A 161 3.98 15.15 3.06
CA GLU A 161 5.02 16.12 3.50
C GLU A 161 6.02 15.48 4.46
N LYS A 162 5.62 14.40 5.15
CA LYS A 162 6.45 13.70 6.14
C LYS A 162 7.37 12.64 5.54
N ILE A 163 7.06 12.13 4.35
CA ILE A 163 7.81 11.06 3.68
C ILE A 163 8.29 11.60 2.34
N LYS A 164 9.61 11.66 2.17
CA LYS A 164 10.20 12.08 0.90
C LYS A 164 9.91 11.00 -0.16
N GLY A 165 9.22 11.38 -1.23
CA GLY A 165 8.89 10.49 -2.33
C GLY A 165 7.38 10.29 -2.50
N THR A 166 7.03 9.44 -3.46
CA THR A 166 5.64 9.12 -3.80
C THR A 166 5.32 7.70 -3.37
N THR A 167 4.18 7.53 -2.72
CA THR A 167 3.60 6.22 -2.39
C THR A 167 2.46 5.96 -3.37
N PHE A 168 2.42 4.78 -3.98
CA PHE A 168 1.26 4.33 -4.75
C PHE A 168 0.42 3.41 -3.89
N ILE A 169 -0.87 3.71 -3.75
CA ILE A 169 -1.78 2.98 -2.86
C ILE A 169 -2.99 2.48 -3.66
N LYS A 170 -3.32 1.22 -3.47
CA LYS A 170 -4.52 0.58 -3.97
C LYS A 170 -5.31 -0.01 -2.80
N VAL A 171 -6.61 0.23 -2.76
CA VAL A 171 -7.49 -0.27 -1.69
C VAL A 171 -8.67 -0.98 -2.34
N ASP A 172 -8.91 -2.23 -1.95
CA ASP A 172 -10.03 -3.05 -2.37
C ASP A 172 -10.68 -3.70 -1.14
N GLY A 173 -11.80 -3.20 -0.69
CA GLY A 173 -12.41 -3.62 0.57
C GLY A 173 -11.45 -3.40 1.75
N ASN A 174 -11.18 -4.47 2.51
CA ASN A 174 -10.25 -4.42 3.64
C ASN A 174 -8.76 -4.47 3.24
N ARG A 175 -8.43 -4.84 2.00
CA ARG A 175 -7.03 -5.00 1.56
C ARG A 175 -6.48 -3.71 0.99
N ARG A 176 -5.41 -3.20 1.60
CA ARG A 176 -4.59 -2.10 1.10
C ARG A 176 -3.26 -2.62 0.58
N ILE A 177 -2.88 -2.22 -0.61
CA ILE A 177 -1.56 -2.52 -1.21
C ILE A 177 -0.84 -1.18 -1.39
N MET A 178 0.38 -1.09 -0.89
CA MET A 178 1.22 0.09 -0.99
C MET A 178 2.54 -0.27 -1.66
N ILE A 179 2.91 0.48 -2.69
CA ILE A 179 4.29 0.54 -3.18
C ILE A 179 4.91 1.73 -2.46
N GLU A 180 5.87 1.47 -1.60
CA GLU A 180 6.49 2.50 -0.77
C GLU A 180 7.37 3.45 -1.60
N PRO A 181 7.68 4.65 -1.09
CA PRO A 181 8.58 5.56 -1.77
C PRO A 181 9.93 4.90 -2.04
N ILE A 182 10.46 5.12 -3.24
CA ILE A 182 11.74 4.55 -3.64
C ILE A 182 12.86 5.21 -2.83
N ASN A 183 13.50 4.41 -1.97
CA ASN A 183 14.61 4.81 -1.13
C ASN A 183 15.93 4.11 -1.50
N ASP A 184 15.86 3.11 -2.38
CA ASP A 184 16.98 2.28 -2.81
C ASP A 184 16.95 2.12 -4.33
N GLU A 185 18.12 2.11 -4.98
CA GLU A 185 18.21 1.98 -6.44
C GLU A 185 17.93 0.54 -6.92
N LYS A 186 17.99 -0.45 -6.04
CA LYS A 186 17.84 -1.87 -6.34
C LYS A 186 16.48 -2.43 -5.98
N GLU A 187 15.95 -2.06 -4.81
CA GLU A 187 14.78 -2.71 -4.22
C GLU A 187 13.56 -1.78 -4.24
N VAL A 188 12.39 -2.38 -4.42
CA VAL A 188 11.09 -1.73 -4.26
C VAL A 188 10.36 -2.47 -3.13
N ASP A 189 10.05 -1.73 -2.07
CA ASP A 189 9.26 -2.23 -0.95
C ASP A 189 7.76 -2.14 -1.28
N VAL A 190 7.06 -3.25 -1.08
CA VAL A 190 5.60 -3.32 -1.25
C VAL A 190 5.01 -3.92 0.02
N ARG A 191 3.94 -3.30 0.49
CA ARG A 191 3.24 -3.76 1.69
C ARG A 191 1.77 -4.00 1.40
N ILE A 192 1.27 -5.12 1.89
CA ILE A 192 -0.16 -5.40 1.95
C ILE A 192 -0.59 -5.31 3.41
N ASP A 193 -1.67 -4.58 3.68
CA ASP A 193 -2.30 -4.49 5.01
C ASP A 193 -3.75 -4.92 4.94
N ASP A 194 -4.21 -5.52 6.02
CA ASP A 194 -5.62 -5.66 6.34
C ASP A 194 -6.08 -4.44 7.16
N LEU A 195 -6.87 -3.59 6.55
CA LEU A 195 -7.33 -2.34 7.18
C LEU A 195 -8.24 -2.57 8.39
N ARG A 196 -8.80 -3.76 8.56
CA ARG A 196 -9.57 -4.13 9.76
C ARG A 196 -8.72 -4.09 11.05
N TYR A 197 -7.39 -4.20 10.90
CA TYR A 197 -6.42 -4.17 12.01
C TYR A 197 -5.55 -2.91 12.05
N LYS A 198 -5.83 -1.91 11.19
CA LYS A 198 -4.98 -0.71 11.04
C LYS A 198 -5.71 0.61 11.25
N LEU A 199 -7.03 0.58 11.39
CA LEU A 199 -7.87 1.78 11.50
C LEU A 199 -8.35 2.04 12.95
N ASP A 200 -7.77 1.36 13.93
CA ASP A 200 -8.01 1.61 15.37
C ASP A 200 -7.21 2.81 15.89
#